data_c4fa71b8d259bdf1db34f3ddaa2967f8
#
_entry.id   c4fa71b8d259bdf1db34f3ddaa2967f8
#
_cell.length_a   1.000
_cell.length_b   1.000
_cell.length_c   1.000
_cell.angle_alpha   90.00
_cell.angle_beta   90.00
_cell.angle_gamma   90.00
#
_symmetry.space_group_name_H-M   'P 1'
#
loop_
_entity.id
_entity.type
_entity.pdbx_description
1 polymer ?
#
loop_
_entity_poly.entity_id
_entity_poly.type
_entity_poly.pdbx_seq_one_letter_code
_entity_poly.pdbx_strand_id
1 'polypeptide(L)'
;MFSTEQFKVKTETVHPMDFTDVAIYWPSGVVPRIPRQAGSFTIHGQPNVPLEECPEAVEELLRIIIPRKNRDGLVRELSYYGINALTLFPDLDGLSTFLNWTVESKEYWNLKIDETEP
;
A
#
# COMPACT_ATOMS: atom_id res chain seq x y z
N MET A 1 11.11 -0.21 15.64
CA MET A 1 12.23 0.01 14.70
C MET A 1 12.48 -1.34 14.05
N PHE A 2 11.84 -1.57 12.89
CA PHE A 2 11.92 -2.86 12.22
C PHE A 2 13.30 -2.98 11.56
N SER A 3 14.02 -4.04 11.92
CA SER A 3 15.35 -4.30 11.36
C SER A 3 15.22 -4.78 9.91
N THR A 4 15.66 -3.96 8.99
CA THR A 4 15.71 -4.23 7.54
C THR A 4 16.89 -5.16 7.17
N GLU A 5 17.58 -5.74 8.14
CA GLU A 5 18.82 -6.49 7.90
C GLU A 5 18.63 -7.97 7.53
N GLN A 6 17.44 -8.54 7.69
CA GLN A 6 17.26 -9.98 7.47
C GLN A 6 16.85 -10.35 6.03
N PHE A 7 16.26 -9.44 5.26
CA PHE A 7 16.07 -9.66 3.83
C PHE A 7 17.28 -9.13 3.06
N LYS A 8 18.37 -9.89 3.05
CA LYS A 8 19.51 -9.60 2.18
C LYS A 8 19.08 -9.64 0.73
N VAL A 9 18.98 -8.47 0.12
CA VAL A 9 19.02 -8.35 -1.34
C VAL A 9 20.37 -8.92 -1.77
N LYS A 10 20.40 -10.18 -2.18
CA LYS A 10 21.54 -10.73 -2.92
C LYS A 10 21.57 -10.02 -4.25
N THR A 11 22.44 -9.05 -4.40
CA THR A 11 22.75 -8.34 -5.65
C THR A 11 23.56 -9.23 -6.63
N GLU A 12 23.63 -10.52 -6.40
CA GLU A 12 24.20 -11.45 -7.34
C GLU A 12 23.18 -11.73 -8.45
N THR A 13 23.64 -11.70 -9.68
CA THR A 13 22.91 -12.05 -10.89
C THR A 13 22.55 -13.54 -10.88
N VAL A 14 21.61 -13.92 -10.04
CA VAL A 14 21.02 -15.26 -10.05
C VAL A 14 19.99 -15.29 -11.14
N HIS A 15 20.06 -16.31 -12.01
CA HIS A 15 19.02 -16.50 -13.02
C HIS A 15 17.68 -16.73 -12.33
N PRO A 16 16.57 -16.08 -12.75
CA PRO A 16 15.28 -16.18 -12.06
C PRO A 16 14.77 -17.61 -11.83
N MET A 17 15.18 -18.55 -12.68
CA MET A 17 14.80 -19.97 -12.57
C MET A 17 15.63 -20.76 -11.54
N ASP A 18 16.75 -20.20 -11.09
CA ASP A 18 17.64 -20.84 -10.09
C ASP A 18 17.37 -20.30 -8.68
N PHE A 19 16.37 -19.43 -8.56
CA PHE A 19 16.00 -18.82 -7.29
C PHE A 19 15.09 -19.76 -6.49
N THR A 20 15.51 -20.13 -5.27
CA THR A 20 14.83 -21.12 -4.41
C THR A 20 14.14 -20.48 -3.20
N ASP A 21 14.54 -19.26 -2.83
CA ASP A 21 14.12 -18.59 -1.62
C ASP A 21 12.99 -17.56 -1.89
N VAL A 22 12.65 -16.76 -0.89
CA VAL A 22 11.81 -15.58 -1.04
C VAL A 22 12.70 -14.35 -1.02
N ALA A 23 12.53 -13.45 -2.02
CA ALA A 23 13.24 -12.17 -2.04
C ALA A 23 12.27 -11.01 -2.21
N ILE A 24 12.68 -9.83 -1.74
CA ILE A 24 11.95 -8.59 -1.97
C ILE A 24 12.54 -7.91 -3.21
N TYR A 25 11.65 -7.47 -4.10
CA TYR A 25 12.00 -6.76 -5.32
C TYR A 25 11.34 -5.37 -5.34
N TRP A 26 12.16 -4.34 -5.58
CA TRP A 26 11.72 -2.96 -5.79
C TRP A 26 11.90 -2.59 -7.26
N PRO A 27 10.84 -2.62 -8.07
CA PRO A 27 10.95 -2.24 -9.48
C PRO A 27 11.21 -0.74 -9.62
N SER A 28 12.24 -0.38 -10.38
CA SER A 28 12.55 1.00 -10.68
C SER A 28 11.85 1.45 -11.96
N GLY A 29 10.97 2.44 -11.85
CA GLY A 29 10.57 3.29 -12.98
C GLY A 29 9.63 2.72 -14.04
N VAL A 30 9.09 1.51 -13.87
CA VAL A 30 8.30 0.85 -14.92
C VAL A 30 6.88 1.45 -15.05
N VAL A 31 6.24 1.75 -13.93
CA VAL A 31 4.86 2.30 -13.90
C VAL A 31 4.76 3.36 -12.80
N PRO A 32 4.18 4.55 -13.06
CA PRO A 32 4.06 5.63 -12.06
C PRO A 32 3.34 5.23 -10.76
N ARG A 33 2.46 4.25 -10.80
CA ARG A 33 1.70 3.73 -9.66
C ARG A 33 2.60 3.11 -8.59
N ILE A 34 3.63 2.36 -8.99
CA ILE A 34 4.48 1.60 -8.03
C ILE A 34 5.19 2.52 -7.04
N PRO A 35 5.96 3.56 -7.47
CA PRO A 35 6.59 4.48 -6.53
C PRO A 35 5.57 5.32 -5.72
N ARG A 36 4.40 5.62 -6.29
CA ARG A 36 3.34 6.36 -5.58
C ARG A 36 2.74 5.57 -4.43
N GLN A 37 2.66 4.25 -4.58
CA GLN A 37 2.19 3.33 -3.55
C GLN A 37 3.31 2.87 -2.61
N ALA A 38 4.56 3.33 -2.78
CA ALA A 38 5.75 2.77 -2.14
C ALA A 38 5.79 1.23 -2.29
N GLY A 39 5.40 0.75 -3.49
CA GLY A 39 5.18 -0.66 -3.78
C GLY A 39 6.46 -1.45 -3.83
N SER A 40 6.44 -2.62 -3.19
CA SER A 40 7.45 -3.66 -3.32
C SER A 40 6.77 -4.99 -3.63
N PHE A 41 7.52 -5.93 -4.16
CA PHE A 41 7.02 -7.25 -4.53
C PHE A 41 7.86 -8.33 -3.88
N THR A 42 7.28 -9.49 -3.67
CA THR A 42 8.02 -10.69 -3.31
C THR A 42 8.18 -11.58 -4.54
N ILE A 43 9.37 -12.13 -4.70
CA ILE A 43 9.69 -13.15 -5.70
C ILE A 43 9.86 -14.45 -4.96
N HIS A 44 9.14 -15.49 -5.39
CA HIS A 44 9.13 -16.80 -4.76
C HIS A 44 9.82 -17.81 -5.68
N GLY A 45 10.79 -18.54 -5.16
CA GLY A 45 11.41 -19.68 -5.85
C GLY A 45 10.41 -20.83 -6.07
N GLN A 46 9.42 -20.94 -5.18
CA GLN A 46 8.30 -21.86 -5.31
C GLN A 46 6.99 -21.06 -5.53
N PRO A 47 6.58 -20.81 -6.77
CA PRO A 47 5.47 -19.89 -7.07
C PRO A 47 4.09 -20.38 -6.58
N ASN A 48 3.95 -21.66 -6.27
CA ASN A 48 2.71 -22.25 -5.77
C ASN A 48 2.60 -22.27 -4.24
N VAL A 49 3.65 -21.82 -3.53
CA VAL A 49 3.67 -21.75 -2.06
C VAL A 49 3.37 -20.30 -1.65
N PRO A 50 2.26 -20.06 -0.94
CA PRO A 50 1.94 -18.72 -0.44
C PRO A 50 2.94 -18.29 0.63
N LEU A 51 3.10 -16.97 0.79
CA LEU A 51 4.08 -16.40 1.72
C LEU A 51 3.86 -16.85 3.17
N GLU A 52 2.61 -17.08 3.54
CA GLU A 52 2.20 -17.56 4.86
C GLU A 52 2.63 -19.01 5.16
N GLU A 53 3.00 -19.74 4.13
CA GLU A 53 3.50 -21.13 4.24
C GLU A 53 5.01 -21.23 4.03
N CYS A 54 5.69 -20.11 3.75
CA CYS A 54 7.15 -20.06 3.62
C CYS A 54 7.78 -19.99 5.02
N PRO A 55 8.57 -20.99 5.43
CA PRO A 55 9.14 -21.03 6.80
C PRO A 55 10.00 -19.79 7.13
N GLU A 56 10.72 -19.27 6.14
CA GLU A 56 11.60 -18.10 6.29
C GLU A 56 10.83 -16.80 6.48
N ALA A 57 9.59 -16.75 6.03
CA ALA A 57 8.77 -15.53 6.05
C ALA A 57 7.73 -15.53 7.17
N VAL A 58 7.23 -16.69 7.58
CA VAL A 58 6.09 -16.82 8.48
C VAL A 58 6.30 -16.15 9.85
N GLU A 59 7.53 -16.19 10.36
CA GLU A 59 7.87 -15.59 11.66
C GLU A 59 7.88 -14.05 11.63
N GLU A 60 8.06 -13.46 10.43
CA GLU A 60 8.13 -12.01 10.22
C GLU A 60 6.77 -11.43 9.77
N LEU A 61 5.79 -12.27 9.46
CA LEU A 61 4.49 -11.82 8.98
C LEU A 61 3.63 -11.27 10.10
N LEU A 62 3.17 -10.04 9.92
CA LEU A 62 2.19 -9.40 10.79
C LEU A 62 0.82 -9.32 10.10
N ARG A 63 -0.20 -9.95 10.69
CA ARG A 63 -1.58 -9.84 10.24
C ARG A 63 -2.27 -8.65 10.91
N ILE A 64 -2.63 -7.63 10.12
CA ILE A 64 -3.38 -6.46 10.58
C ILE A 64 -4.85 -6.63 10.18
N ILE A 65 -5.76 -6.59 11.16
CA ILE A 65 -7.21 -6.68 10.93
C ILE A 65 -7.83 -5.30 11.16
N ILE A 66 -8.42 -4.74 10.11
CA ILE A 66 -9.15 -3.47 10.18
C ILE A 66 -10.66 -3.78 10.26
N PRO A 67 -11.32 -3.53 11.42
CA PRO A 67 -12.76 -3.73 11.53
C PRO A 67 -13.51 -2.83 10.55
N ARG A 68 -14.56 -3.37 9.90
CA ARG A 68 -15.35 -2.63 8.90
C ARG A 68 -15.89 -1.29 9.42
N LYS A 69 -16.29 -1.25 10.68
CA LYS A 69 -16.80 -0.03 11.33
C LYS A 69 -15.80 1.13 11.39
N ASN A 70 -14.49 0.84 11.32
CA ASN A 70 -13.42 1.84 11.41
C ASN A 70 -12.97 2.31 10.01
N ARG A 71 -13.46 1.68 8.94
CA ARG A 71 -12.98 1.91 7.57
C ARG A 71 -13.11 3.37 7.15
N ASP A 72 -14.29 3.95 7.34
CA ASP A 72 -14.59 5.30 6.82
C ASP A 72 -13.81 6.37 7.58
N GLY A 73 -13.66 6.21 8.90
CA GLY A 73 -12.78 7.06 9.71
C GLY A 73 -11.32 7.00 9.27
N LEU A 74 -10.82 5.78 9.05
CA LEU A 74 -9.45 5.57 8.61
C LEU A 74 -9.19 6.15 7.21
N VAL A 75 -10.11 5.97 6.25
CA VAL A 75 -10.00 6.55 4.91
C VAL A 75 -9.92 8.07 4.97
N ARG A 76 -10.70 8.69 5.84
CA ARG A 76 -10.69 10.14 6.06
C ARG A 76 -9.36 10.61 6.65
N GLU A 77 -8.86 9.94 7.70
CA GLU A 77 -7.55 10.25 8.28
C GLU A 77 -6.44 10.13 7.23
N LEU A 78 -6.40 9.05 6.49
CA LEU A 78 -5.43 8.85 5.41
C LEU A 78 -5.49 9.99 4.37
N SER A 79 -6.69 10.45 4.02
CA SER A 79 -6.87 11.57 3.09
C SER A 79 -6.27 12.88 3.63
N TYR A 80 -6.36 13.16 4.93
CA TYR A 80 -5.70 14.32 5.55
C TYR A 80 -4.17 14.24 5.46
N TYR A 81 -3.60 13.05 5.48
CA TYR A 81 -2.17 12.83 5.24
C TYR A 81 -1.79 12.77 3.75
N GLY A 82 -2.73 13.07 2.85
CA GLY A 82 -2.51 13.03 1.41
C GLY A 82 -2.51 11.62 0.81
N ILE A 83 -2.93 10.61 1.57
CA ILE A 83 -3.04 9.22 1.10
C ILE A 83 -4.48 8.98 0.68
N ASN A 84 -4.75 9.06 -0.61
CA ASN A 84 -6.08 8.91 -1.20
C ASN A 84 -6.00 8.28 -2.60
N ALA A 85 -7.16 8.04 -3.23
CA ALA A 85 -7.21 7.39 -4.52
C ALA A 85 -6.42 8.16 -5.61
N LEU A 86 -6.47 9.49 -5.61
CA LEU A 86 -5.73 10.31 -6.58
C LEU A 86 -4.21 10.17 -6.44
N THR A 87 -3.70 10.13 -5.22
CA THR A 87 -2.26 10.03 -4.97
C THR A 87 -1.71 8.62 -5.17
N LEU A 88 -2.50 7.60 -4.84
CA LEU A 88 -2.12 6.19 -4.99
C LEU A 88 -2.26 5.67 -6.43
N PHE A 89 -3.24 6.21 -7.17
CA PHE A 89 -3.57 5.84 -8.54
C PHE A 89 -3.54 7.11 -9.40
N PRO A 90 -2.36 7.52 -9.91
CA PRO A 90 -2.20 8.79 -10.63
C PRO A 90 -2.69 8.70 -12.09
N ASP A 91 -3.96 8.36 -12.24
CA ASP A 91 -4.68 8.22 -13.51
C ASP A 91 -6.10 8.80 -13.38
N LEU A 92 -6.86 8.78 -14.46
CA LEU A 92 -8.23 9.30 -14.49
C LEU A 92 -9.19 8.52 -13.57
N ASP A 93 -8.95 7.22 -13.41
CA ASP A 93 -9.77 6.38 -12.53
C ASP A 93 -9.54 6.74 -11.06
N GLY A 94 -8.29 6.98 -10.67
CA GLY A 94 -7.95 7.46 -9.34
C GLY A 94 -8.51 8.84 -9.06
N LEU A 95 -8.46 9.76 -10.01
CA LEU A 95 -9.08 11.08 -9.92
C LEU A 95 -10.60 10.97 -9.74
N SER A 96 -11.27 10.20 -10.61
CA SER A 96 -12.71 9.98 -10.55
C SER A 96 -13.15 9.38 -9.21
N THR A 97 -12.43 8.37 -8.75
CA THR A 97 -12.69 7.71 -7.46
C THR A 97 -12.55 8.70 -6.30
N PHE A 98 -11.52 9.53 -6.31
CA PHE A 98 -11.30 10.54 -5.28
C PHE A 98 -12.41 11.60 -5.29
N LEU A 99 -12.79 12.13 -6.46
CA LEU A 99 -13.84 13.13 -6.58
C LEU A 99 -15.20 12.58 -6.12
N ASN A 100 -15.57 11.38 -6.55
CA ASN A 100 -16.80 10.73 -6.11
C ASN A 100 -16.83 10.56 -4.58
N TRP A 101 -15.73 10.08 -4.01
CA TRP A 101 -15.62 9.94 -2.56
C TRP A 101 -15.76 11.28 -1.83
N THR A 102 -15.14 12.36 -2.32
CA THR A 102 -15.26 13.69 -1.71
C THR A 102 -16.69 14.23 -1.76
N VAL A 103 -17.41 13.99 -2.85
CA VAL A 103 -18.83 14.41 -2.99
C VAL A 103 -19.76 13.59 -2.10
N GLU A 104 -19.54 12.27 -2.02
CA GLU A 104 -20.37 11.35 -1.25
C GLU A 104 -20.11 11.45 0.26
N SER A 105 -18.89 11.77 0.69
CA SER A 105 -18.55 11.94 2.10
C SER A 105 -19.08 13.29 2.61
N LYS A 106 -20.35 13.31 3.04
CA LYS A 106 -21.03 14.49 3.59
C LYS A 106 -20.24 15.19 4.71
N GLU A 107 -19.37 14.50 5.39
CA GLU A 107 -18.54 15.02 6.49
C GLU A 107 -17.28 15.76 5.99
N TYR A 108 -16.84 15.54 4.74
CA TYR A 108 -15.70 16.26 4.18
C TYR A 108 -16.00 17.75 4.01
N TRP A 109 -17.28 18.08 3.77
CA TRP A 109 -17.76 19.44 3.55
C TRP A 109 -18.41 20.09 4.79
N ASN A 110 -18.53 19.35 5.90
CA ASN A 110 -18.88 19.92 7.21
C ASN A 110 -17.69 20.68 7.84
N LEU A 111 -17.04 21.50 7.06
CA LEU A 111 -16.54 22.76 7.58
C LEU A 111 -17.80 23.46 8.08
N LYS A 112 -18.03 23.48 9.39
CA LYS A 112 -18.91 24.43 10.04
C LYS A 112 -18.43 25.80 9.57
N ILE A 113 -19.05 26.32 8.53
CA ILE A 113 -19.07 27.75 8.32
C ILE A 113 -19.81 28.22 9.55
N ASP A 114 -19.06 28.73 10.52
CA ASP A 114 -19.61 29.35 11.69
C ASP A 114 -20.40 30.55 11.16
N GLU A 115 -21.72 30.39 11.04
CA GLU A 115 -22.64 31.44 10.59
C GLU A 115 -22.76 32.57 11.64
N THR A 116 -21.77 32.70 12.52
CA THR A 116 -21.71 33.73 13.56
C THR A 116 -20.57 34.69 13.29
N GLU A 117 -20.63 35.42 12.17
CA GLU A 117 -20.10 36.78 12.11
C GLU A 117 -21.15 37.69 11.46
N PRO A 118 -21.54 38.79 12.19
CA PRO A 118 -22.50 39.76 11.74
C PRO A 118 -21.96 40.67 10.63
#